data_95c7cc14d578b0a3722e4bdce9c03805
#
_entry.id   95c7cc14d578b0a3722e4bdce9c03805
#
_cell.length_a   1.000
_cell.length_b   1.000
_cell.length_c   1.000
_cell.angle_alpha   90.00
_cell.angle_beta   90.00
_cell.angle_gamma   90.00
#
_symmetry.space_group_name_H-M   'P 1'
#
loop_
_entity.id
_entity.type
_entity.pdbx_description
1 polymer ?
#
loop_
_entity_poly.entity_id
_entity_poly.type
_entity_poly.pdbx_seq_one_letter_code
_entity_poly.pdbx_strand_id
1 'polypeptide(L)'
;MFKSSEIFLGRKKEMALLESLYDSNKFEMLILHGRRRVGKSYLLSHFAKLHSDNTVYFTGDKDSEKNNVQNFCEELNRVLKVGDFLNSFTTWNDVYSFLKTTEIKDRLVLIIDEFTYLYNSNPAYDSGLQNAIDKILKSKNIFLILCGSEVSVIEEIIDDSTKPLYGRKTSELKLLPFTYKEAREFFPHYSNEEALTAYSILGGIPLYLSLFDDRLTIKENVIKNCLSTTGYLFNEIETLLRMELKETHFYKNIMLAINAGASTFNTIRDKVGEDAAKIAKYINVLINLGFIKKEVPCGEKEKSRNTLYSISDNYFAFYFAFIFKHQNMLNGLISPEMYYEKELTKVKLNTFIGHRFEQICETYLKEQFYNGKMPFFAEN
;
A
#
# COMPACT_ATOMS: atom_id res chain seq x y z
N MET A 1 7.69 6.67 19.82
CA MET A 1 9.08 6.79 19.33
C MET A 1 9.28 5.60 18.42
N PHE A 2 9.24 5.79 17.10
CA PHE A 2 9.49 4.69 16.14
C PHE A 2 10.92 4.20 16.39
N LYS A 3 11.13 2.86 16.38
CA LYS A 3 12.49 2.33 16.40
C LYS A 3 13.24 3.01 15.26
N SER A 4 14.15 3.91 15.58
CA SER A 4 15.11 4.49 14.64
C SER A 4 16.20 3.45 14.33
N SER A 5 15.78 2.28 13.83
CA SER A 5 16.74 1.39 13.21
C SER A 5 16.89 1.90 11.77
N GLU A 6 18.07 2.39 11.46
CA GLU A 6 18.52 2.72 10.10
C GLU A 6 18.52 1.49 9.16
N ILE A 7 17.95 0.37 9.60
CA ILE A 7 17.93 -0.89 8.88
C ILE A 7 16.70 -0.92 7.98
N PHE A 8 16.95 -0.88 6.68
CA PHE A 8 15.94 -1.12 5.66
C PHE A 8 15.66 -2.63 5.58
N LEU A 9 14.44 -3.03 5.95
CA LEU A 9 14.04 -4.42 5.98
C LEU A 9 13.22 -4.80 4.75
N GLY A 10 13.43 -6.03 4.26
CA GLY A 10 12.69 -6.57 3.12
C GLY A 10 12.96 -5.83 1.80
N ARG A 11 11.99 -5.84 0.90
CA ARG A 11 11.96 -5.09 -0.38
C ARG A 11 13.15 -5.32 -1.33
N LYS A 12 13.81 -6.47 -1.24
CA LYS A 12 15.00 -6.76 -2.05
C LYS A 12 14.68 -6.80 -3.55
N LYS A 13 13.51 -7.32 -3.92
CA LYS A 13 13.07 -7.40 -5.32
C LYS A 13 12.71 -6.03 -5.88
N GLU A 14 12.01 -5.24 -5.08
CA GLU A 14 11.61 -3.88 -5.45
C GLU A 14 12.82 -2.95 -5.59
N MET A 15 13.78 -3.04 -4.66
CA MET A 15 15.04 -2.32 -4.77
C MET A 15 15.83 -2.75 -6.01
N ALA A 16 15.94 -4.05 -6.27
CA ALA A 16 16.64 -4.55 -7.47
C ALA A 16 15.99 -4.03 -8.78
N LEU A 17 14.64 -3.90 -8.81
CA LEU A 17 13.96 -3.28 -9.95
C LEU A 17 14.33 -1.80 -10.08
N LEU A 18 14.29 -1.02 -8.98
CA LEU A 18 14.66 0.40 -8.99
C LEU A 18 16.10 0.60 -9.47
N GLU A 19 17.06 -0.19 -8.97
CA GLU A 19 18.45 -0.15 -9.41
C GLU A 19 18.60 -0.52 -10.89
N SER A 20 17.92 -1.56 -11.35
CA SER A 20 17.91 -1.96 -12.77
C SER A 20 17.41 -0.85 -13.70
N LEU A 21 16.35 -0.13 -13.28
CA LEU A 21 15.84 1.01 -14.06
C LEU A 21 16.76 2.22 -13.97
N TYR A 22 17.41 2.44 -12.84
CA TYR A 22 18.42 3.48 -12.68
C TYR A 22 19.63 3.25 -13.61
N ASP A 23 20.13 2.03 -13.68
CA ASP A 23 21.31 1.66 -14.45
C ASP A 23 21.06 1.57 -15.99
N SER A 24 19.80 1.64 -16.42
CA SER A 24 19.45 1.53 -17.85
C SER A 24 20.02 2.65 -18.73
N ASN A 25 20.38 3.79 -18.14
CA ASN A 25 20.95 4.99 -18.79
C ASN A 25 20.12 5.53 -19.98
N LYS A 26 18.83 5.33 -19.95
CA LYS A 26 17.83 5.86 -20.92
C LYS A 26 16.64 6.41 -20.16
N PHE A 27 15.70 7.05 -20.86
CA PHE A 27 14.46 7.44 -20.22
C PHE A 27 13.73 6.22 -19.69
N GLU A 28 13.39 6.25 -18.40
CA GLU A 28 12.49 5.29 -17.75
C GLU A 28 11.39 6.03 -17.02
N MET A 29 10.19 5.45 -17.05
CA MET A 29 9.03 5.93 -16.29
C MET A 29 8.43 4.80 -15.50
N LEU A 30 8.63 4.82 -14.18
CA LEU A 30 8.05 3.88 -13.25
C LEU A 30 6.79 4.48 -12.61
N ILE A 31 5.70 3.73 -12.63
CA ILE A 31 4.54 4.00 -11.79
C ILE A 31 4.57 3.08 -10.58
N LEU A 32 4.75 3.66 -9.40
CA LEU A 32 4.74 2.97 -8.12
C LEU A 32 3.43 3.23 -7.41
N HIS A 33 2.66 2.20 -7.18
CA HIS A 33 1.40 2.34 -6.48
C HIS A 33 1.17 1.22 -5.46
N GLY A 34 0.13 1.36 -4.67
CA GLY A 34 -0.25 0.42 -3.62
C GLY A 34 -0.95 1.15 -2.49
N ARG A 35 -1.68 0.40 -1.67
CA ARG A 35 -2.47 0.99 -0.58
C ARG A 35 -1.62 1.81 0.39
N ARG A 36 -2.29 2.64 1.17
CA ARG A 36 -1.61 3.40 2.23
C ARG A 36 -0.89 2.46 3.20
N ARG A 37 0.25 2.94 3.74
CA ARG A 37 1.06 2.29 4.79
C ARG A 37 1.85 1.04 4.36
N VAL A 38 1.82 0.63 3.09
CA VAL A 38 2.67 -0.47 2.58
C VAL A 38 4.15 -0.10 2.44
N GLY A 39 4.51 1.18 2.67
CA GLY A 39 5.91 1.62 2.68
C GLY A 39 6.43 2.18 1.36
N LYS A 40 5.57 2.72 0.48
CA LYS A 40 5.98 3.34 -0.79
C LYS A 40 7.00 4.46 -0.59
N SER A 41 6.64 5.49 0.18
CA SER A 41 7.53 6.63 0.46
C SER A 41 8.80 6.21 1.20
N TYR A 42 8.73 5.17 2.05
CA TYR A 42 9.91 4.63 2.72
C TYR A 42 10.88 3.96 1.74
N LEU A 43 10.36 3.15 0.81
CA LEU A 43 11.12 2.54 -0.27
C LEU A 43 11.81 3.61 -1.14
N LEU A 44 11.04 4.61 -1.58
CA LEU A 44 11.55 5.70 -2.41
C LEU A 44 12.56 6.59 -1.67
N SER A 45 12.32 6.91 -0.40
CA SER A 45 13.27 7.66 0.42
C SER A 45 14.58 6.90 0.63
N HIS A 46 14.51 5.57 0.79
CA HIS A 46 15.71 4.75 0.89
C HIS A 46 16.50 4.76 -0.43
N PHE A 47 15.83 4.56 -1.55
CA PHE A 47 16.44 4.64 -2.89
C PHE A 47 17.03 6.03 -3.16
N ALA A 48 16.28 7.11 -2.85
CA ALA A 48 16.76 8.48 -3.02
C ALA A 48 17.99 8.80 -2.16
N LYS A 49 18.09 8.23 -0.96
CA LYS A 49 19.27 8.38 -0.09
C LYS A 49 20.52 7.75 -0.68
N LEU A 50 20.37 6.60 -1.36
CA LEU A 50 21.50 5.92 -2.03
C LEU A 50 22.00 6.71 -3.24
N HIS A 51 21.13 7.46 -3.91
CA HIS A 51 21.40 8.25 -5.11
C HIS A 51 21.16 9.76 -4.89
N SER A 52 21.50 10.27 -3.70
CA SER A 52 21.12 11.63 -3.26
C SER A 52 21.61 12.76 -4.16
N ASP A 53 22.78 12.60 -4.80
CA ASP A 53 23.37 13.62 -5.64
C ASP A 53 22.63 13.81 -6.97
N ASN A 54 21.89 12.80 -7.40
CA ASN A 54 21.20 12.76 -8.69
C ASN A 54 19.67 12.65 -8.56
N THR A 55 19.13 12.70 -7.33
CA THR A 55 17.69 12.47 -7.10
C THR A 55 17.00 13.73 -6.59
N VAL A 56 16.01 14.18 -7.34
CA VAL A 56 14.98 15.14 -6.93
C VAL A 56 13.83 14.37 -6.31
N TYR A 57 13.61 14.51 -5.01
CA TYR A 57 12.49 13.89 -4.30
C TYR A 57 11.50 14.97 -3.89
N PHE A 58 10.34 14.97 -4.54
CA PHE A 58 9.27 15.91 -4.29
C PHE A 58 7.98 15.17 -3.90
N THR A 59 7.30 15.67 -2.88
CA THR A 59 5.97 15.18 -2.48
C THR A 59 4.91 16.18 -2.91
N GLY A 60 3.98 15.74 -3.76
CA GLY A 60 2.84 16.57 -4.19
C GLY A 60 1.89 16.87 -3.04
N ASP A 61 1.40 18.09 -3.00
CA ASP A 61 0.47 18.57 -1.98
C ASP A 61 -0.86 19.04 -2.59
N LYS A 62 -1.91 19.02 -1.76
CA LYS A 62 -3.23 19.61 -2.08
C LYS A 62 -3.18 21.14 -1.99
N ASP A 63 -2.23 21.74 -2.67
CA ASP A 63 -1.96 23.16 -2.68
C ASP A 63 -2.04 23.70 -4.13
N SER A 64 -1.80 25.00 -4.30
CA SER A 64 -1.74 25.66 -5.61
C SER A 64 -0.63 25.07 -6.49
N GLU A 65 -0.80 25.14 -7.81
CA GLU A 65 0.24 24.75 -8.75
C GLU A 65 1.54 25.50 -8.46
N LYS A 66 1.45 26.81 -8.19
CA LYS A 66 2.60 27.65 -7.88
C LYS A 66 3.41 27.12 -6.70
N ASN A 67 2.77 26.78 -5.59
CA ASN A 67 3.47 26.29 -4.40
C ASN A 67 4.10 24.91 -4.65
N ASN A 68 3.39 24.01 -5.33
CA ASN A 68 3.94 22.71 -5.73
C ASN A 68 5.15 22.87 -6.66
N VAL A 69 5.10 23.78 -7.63
CA VAL A 69 6.20 24.06 -8.53
C VAL A 69 7.40 24.65 -7.78
N GLN A 70 7.18 25.57 -6.86
CA GLN A 70 8.27 26.16 -6.05
C GLN A 70 8.96 25.09 -5.20
N ASN A 71 8.21 24.26 -4.49
CA ASN A 71 8.77 23.15 -3.69
C ASN A 71 9.55 22.16 -4.55
N PHE A 72 9.03 21.85 -5.75
CA PHE A 72 9.76 21.00 -6.71
C PHE A 72 11.06 21.67 -7.19
N CYS A 73 11.02 22.97 -7.48
CA CYS A 73 12.19 23.73 -7.94
C CYS A 73 13.28 23.87 -6.87
N GLU A 74 12.94 23.93 -5.59
CA GLU A 74 13.89 23.90 -4.50
C GLU A 74 14.71 22.60 -4.52
N GLU A 75 14.03 21.45 -4.64
CA GLU A 75 14.69 20.15 -4.73
C GLU A 75 15.49 20.01 -6.05
N LEU A 76 14.95 20.49 -7.15
CA LEU A 76 15.63 20.50 -8.44
C LEU A 76 16.92 21.34 -8.40
N ASN A 77 16.88 22.50 -7.73
CA ASN A 77 18.03 23.37 -7.55
C ASN A 77 19.11 22.74 -6.65
N ARG A 78 18.70 21.98 -5.62
CA ARG A 78 19.64 21.24 -4.77
C ARG A 78 20.51 20.27 -5.59
N VAL A 79 19.92 19.63 -6.59
CA VAL A 79 20.59 18.65 -7.45
C VAL A 79 21.37 19.34 -8.59
N LEU A 80 20.73 20.23 -9.34
CA LEU A 80 21.33 20.81 -10.54
C LEU A 80 22.19 22.06 -10.27
N LYS A 81 22.06 22.68 -9.09
CA LYS A 81 22.86 23.84 -8.65
C LYS A 81 22.85 25.02 -9.63
N VAL A 82 21.67 25.32 -10.19
CA VAL A 82 21.49 26.39 -11.20
C VAL A 82 21.19 27.78 -10.62
N GLY A 83 21.11 27.88 -9.28
CA GLY A 83 20.91 29.15 -8.57
C GLY A 83 19.45 29.60 -8.52
N ASP A 84 19.25 30.90 -8.20
CA ASP A 84 17.93 31.45 -7.85
C ASP A 84 16.95 31.59 -9.04
N PHE A 85 17.38 31.27 -10.23
CA PHE A 85 16.56 31.36 -11.44
C PHE A 85 15.26 30.52 -11.32
N LEU A 86 15.32 29.34 -10.72
CA LEU A 86 14.18 28.46 -10.55
C LEU A 86 13.11 29.04 -9.60
N ASN A 87 13.46 29.99 -8.73
CA ASN A 87 12.52 30.62 -7.79
C ASN A 87 11.45 31.46 -8.50
N SER A 88 11.66 31.83 -9.78
CA SER A 88 10.71 32.56 -10.59
C SER A 88 9.62 31.69 -11.23
N PHE A 89 9.76 30.37 -11.19
CA PHE A 89 8.83 29.45 -11.83
C PHE A 89 7.53 29.34 -11.04
N THR A 90 6.41 29.34 -11.75
CA THR A 90 5.07 29.29 -11.16
C THR A 90 4.18 28.22 -11.78
N THR A 91 4.59 27.64 -12.90
CA THR A 91 3.86 26.60 -13.62
C THR A 91 4.75 25.41 -13.95
N TRP A 92 4.15 24.22 -14.11
CA TRP A 92 4.87 23.04 -14.60
C TRP A 92 5.48 23.23 -15.98
N ASN A 93 4.87 24.08 -16.82
CA ASN A 93 5.42 24.42 -18.14
C ASN A 93 6.76 25.16 -18.05
N ASP A 94 6.97 25.98 -17.02
CA ASP A 94 8.27 26.64 -16.77
C ASP A 94 9.35 25.57 -16.49
N VAL A 95 9.01 24.60 -15.64
CA VAL A 95 9.89 23.47 -15.31
C VAL A 95 10.23 22.63 -16.55
N TYR A 96 9.23 22.29 -17.36
CA TYR A 96 9.45 21.51 -18.59
C TYR A 96 10.29 22.26 -19.61
N SER A 97 10.06 23.56 -19.75
CA SER A 97 10.83 24.44 -20.65
C SER A 97 12.30 24.53 -20.20
N PHE A 98 12.54 24.62 -18.91
CA PHE A 98 13.88 24.59 -18.33
C PHE A 98 14.54 23.24 -18.59
N LEU A 99 13.88 22.13 -18.29
CA LEU A 99 14.45 20.79 -18.54
C LEU A 99 14.72 20.54 -20.03
N LYS A 100 13.99 21.18 -20.95
CA LYS A 100 14.22 21.07 -22.39
C LYS A 100 15.61 21.58 -22.78
N THR A 101 16.00 22.73 -22.22
CA THR A 101 17.26 23.42 -22.55
C THR A 101 18.46 22.98 -21.69
N THR A 102 18.19 22.36 -20.53
CA THR A 102 19.22 21.93 -19.59
C THR A 102 19.89 20.65 -20.10
N GLU A 103 21.21 20.67 -20.17
CA GLU A 103 22.02 19.47 -20.42
C GLU A 103 22.05 18.60 -19.15
N ILE A 104 21.59 17.37 -19.24
CA ILE A 104 21.62 16.39 -18.18
C ILE A 104 22.74 15.40 -18.53
N LYS A 105 23.91 15.55 -17.88
CA LYS A 105 25.10 14.73 -18.14
C LYS A 105 25.00 13.36 -17.47
N ASP A 106 24.60 13.37 -16.20
CA ASP A 106 24.46 12.17 -15.39
C ASP A 106 23.01 11.72 -15.34
N ARG A 107 22.75 10.53 -14.78
CA ARG A 107 21.39 10.04 -14.52
C ARG A 107 20.66 10.99 -13.59
N LEU A 108 19.55 11.58 -14.02
CA LEU A 108 18.67 12.38 -13.16
C LEU A 108 17.44 11.58 -12.79
N VAL A 109 17.21 11.40 -11.50
CA VAL A 109 16.01 10.77 -10.95
C VAL A 109 15.02 11.85 -10.52
N LEU A 110 13.78 11.77 -11.00
CA LEU A 110 12.69 12.64 -10.60
C LEU A 110 11.62 11.80 -9.91
N ILE A 111 11.52 11.91 -8.59
CA ILE A 111 10.49 11.23 -7.80
C ILE A 111 9.38 12.25 -7.48
N ILE A 112 8.17 11.93 -7.90
CA ILE A 112 6.96 12.68 -7.54
C ILE A 112 6.10 11.74 -6.68
N ASP A 113 6.27 11.85 -5.36
CA ASP A 113 5.46 11.12 -4.40
C ASP A 113 4.10 11.81 -4.22
N GLU A 114 3.04 11.07 -3.93
CA GLU A 114 1.64 11.52 -3.88
C GLU A 114 1.20 12.30 -5.14
N PHE A 115 1.68 11.86 -6.30
CA PHE A 115 1.40 12.46 -7.62
C PHE A 115 -0.10 12.61 -7.90
N THR A 116 -0.93 11.75 -7.32
CA THR A 116 -2.40 11.82 -7.45
C THR A 116 -2.99 13.12 -6.92
N TYR A 117 -2.33 13.82 -5.98
CA TYR A 117 -2.78 15.13 -5.53
C TYR A 117 -2.62 16.21 -6.61
N LEU A 118 -1.51 16.17 -7.36
CA LEU A 118 -1.30 17.08 -8.50
C LEU A 118 -2.30 16.79 -9.60
N TYR A 119 -2.52 15.52 -9.92
CA TYR A 119 -3.49 15.08 -10.92
C TYR A 119 -4.91 15.53 -10.58
N ASN A 120 -5.34 15.37 -9.33
CA ASN A 120 -6.68 15.74 -8.88
C ASN A 120 -6.88 17.27 -8.76
N SER A 121 -5.81 18.04 -8.51
CA SER A 121 -5.89 19.50 -8.32
C SER A 121 -5.91 20.29 -9.61
N ASN A 122 -5.31 19.77 -10.68
CA ASN A 122 -5.20 20.43 -11.98
C ASN A 122 -5.54 19.47 -13.12
N PRO A 123 -6.72 19.59 -13.76
CA PRO A 123 -7.13 18.72 -14.86
C PRO A 123 -6.22 18.76 -16.09
N ALA A 124 -5.36 19.77 -16.22
CA ALA A 124 -4.40 19.89 -17.33
C ALA A 124 -3.02 19.29 -17.00
N TYR A 125 -2.81 18.85 -15.75
CA TYR A 125 -1.51 18.38 -15.30
C TYR A 125 -1.01 17.15 -16.08
N ASP A 126 -1.88 16.15 -16.27
CA ASP A 126 -1.55 14.92 -16.99
C ASP A 126 -1.24 15.17 -18.47
N SER A 127 -2.00 16.04 -19.13
CA SER A 127 -1.75 16.43 -20.52
C SER A 127 -0.44 17.24 -20.67
N GLY A 128 -0.12 18.10 -19.70
CA GLY A 128 1.15 18.82 -19.63
C GLY A 128 2.32 17.87 -19.45
N LEU A 129 2.21 16.93 -18.52
CA LEU A 129 3.22 15.90 -18.28
C LEU A 129 3.38 14.95 -19.48
N GLN A 130 2.27 14.57 -20.13
CA GLN A 130 2.31 13.80 -21.38
C GLN A 130 3.17 14.50 -22.44
N ASN A 131 2.90 15.79 -22.68
CA ASN A 131 3.66 16.57 -23.66
C ASN A 131 5.13 16.67 -23.29
N ALA A 132 5.44 16.85 -22.00
CA ALA A 132 6.82 16.87 -21.51
C ALA A 132 7.52 15.53 -21.73
N ILE A 133 6.88 14.42 -21.41
CA ILE A 133 7.42 13.06 -21.64
C ILE A 133 7.74 12.87 -23.12
N ASP A 134 6.74 13.10 -24.00
CA ASP A 134 6.87 12.78 -25.42
C ASP A 134 7.85 13.68 -26.16
N LYS A 135 7.97 14.97 -25.80
CA LYS A 135 8.77 15.96 -26.54
C LYS A 135 10.10 16.31 -25.89
N ILE A 136 10.30 15.99 -24.61
CA ILE A 136 11.46 16.45 -23.84
C ILE A 136 12.15 15.30 -23.10
N LEU A 137 11.41 14.63 -22.17
CA LEU A 137 12.05 13.73 -21.20
C LEU A 137 12.58 12.46 -21.85
N LYS A 138 11.88 11.90 -22.84
CA LYS A 138 12.29 10.68 -23.57
C LYS A 138 13.64 10.79 -24.26
N SER A 139 14.10 12.00 -24.58
CA SER A 139 15.42 12.23 -25.20
C SER A 139 16.54 12.41 -24.20
N LYS A 140 16.28 12.32 -22.91
CA LYS A 140 17.22 12.62 -21.82
C LYS A 140 17.42 11.40 -20.92
N ASN A 141 18.56 11.40 -20.24
CA ASN A 141 18.89 10.37 -19.24
C ASN A 141 18.13 10.64 -17.92
N ILE A 142 16.79 10.47 -17.97
CA ILE A 142 15.91 10.74 -16.83
C ILE A 142 15.20 9.46 -16.41
N PHE A 143 15.16 9.22 -15.10
CA PHE A 143 14.32 8.22 -14.47
C PHE A 143 13.18 8.93 -13.71
N LEU A 144 11.99 8.92 -14.28
CA LEU A 144 10.78 9.50 -13.69
C LEU A 144 10.05 8.43 -12.88
N ILE A 145 9.77 8.71 -11.61
CA ILE A 145 8.98 7.85 -10.72
C ILE A 145 7.75 8.63 -10.29
N LEU A 146 6.58 8.15 -10.68
CA LEU A 146 5.29 8.66 -10.20
C LEU A 146 4.75 7.69 -9.14
N CYS A 147 4.58 8.18 -7.92
CA CYS A 147 4.09 7.40 -6.79
C CYS A 147 2.75 7.92 -6.29
N GLY A 148 1.82 7.01 -6.00
CA GLY A 148 0.53 7.39 -5.43
C GLY A 148 -0.09 6.30 -4.58
N SER A 149 -0.91 6.71 -3.62
CA SER A 149 -1.64 5.83 -2.71
C SER A 149 -3.10 5.59 -3.12
N GLU A 150 -3.66 6.42 -4.00
CA GLU A 150 -5.02 6.27 -4.52
C GLU A 150 -5.02 5.25 -5.68
N VAL A 151 -5.07 3.96 -5.35
CA VAL A 151 -4.90 2.84 -6.30
C VAL A 151 -5.86 2.95 -7.48
N SER A 152 -7.14 3.26 -7.23
CA SER A 152 -8.16 3.39 -8.29
C SER A 152 -7.86 4.51 -9.27
N VAL A 153 -7.31 5.64 -8.80
CA VAL A 153 -6.91 6.76 -9.67
C VAL A 153 -5.70 6.36 -10.51
N ILE A 154 -4.73 5.69 -9.91
CA ILE A 154 -3.56 5.20 -10.65
C ILE A 154 -3.97 4.19 -11.72
N GLU A 155 -4.79 3.19 -11.37
CA GLU A 155 -5.30 2.20 -12.34
C GLU A 155 -6.05 2.88 -13.49
N GLU A 156 -6.88 3.90 -13.21
CA GLU A 156 -7.54 4.69 -14.26
C GLU A 156 -6.52 5.39 -15.18
N ILE A 157 -5.46 5.98 -14.61
CA ILE A 157 -4.43 6.70 -15.39
C ILE A 157 -3.64 5.77 -16.29
N ILE A 158 -3.36 4.54 -15.87
CA ILE A 158 -2.46 3.63 -16.59
C ILE A 158 -3.17 2.67 -17.52
N ASP A 159 -4.43 2.34 -17.27
CA ASP A 159 -5.18 1.31 -17.99
C ASP A 159 -6.26 1.86 -18.93
N ASP A 160 -6.73 3.10 -18.72
CA ASP A 160 -7.68 3.75 -19.62
C ASP A 160 -6.95 4.37 -20.82
N SER A 161 -7.19 3.82 -22.01
CA SER A 161 -6.60 4.29 -23.29
C SER A 161 -6.95 5.72 -23.66
N THR A 162 -7.95 6.31 -23.03
CA THR A 162 -8.34 7.72 -23.24
C THR A 162 -7.50 8.69 -22.41
N LYS A 163 -6.75 8.20 -21.43
CA LYS A 163 -5.94 9.04 -20.54
C LYS A 163 -4.60 9.41 -21.15
N PRO A 164 -4.13 10.65 -20.91
CA PRO A 164 -2.88 11.16 -21.48
C PRO A 164 -1.63 10.32 -21.15
N LEU A 165 -1.54 9.73 -19.96
CA LEU A 165 -0.37 8.97 -19.54
C LEU A 165 -0.42 7.48 -19.93
N TYR A 166 -1.52 7.02 -20.53
CA TYR A 166 -1.65 5.66 -21.05
C TYR A 166 -0.50 5.31 -22.02
N GLY A 167 0.09 4.13 -21.85
CA GLY A 167 1.17 3.60 -22.70
C GLY A 167 2.51 4.32 -22.60
N ARG A 168 2.72 5.20 -21.59
CA ARG A 168 3.99 5.93 -21.40
C ARG A 168 4.88 5.36 -20.30
N LYS A 169 4.32 4.55 -19.41
CA LYS A 169 5.12 3.82 -18.41
C LYS A 169 6.07 2.83 -19.11
N THR A 170 7.29 2.76 -18.64
CA THR A 170 8.24 1.69 -19.04
C THR A 170 8.22 0.55 -18.04
N SER A 171 7.77 0.84 -16.82
CA SER A 171 7.63 -0.15 -15.75
C SER A 171 6.49 0.23 -14.80
N GLU A 172 5.97 -0.77 -14.10
CA GLU A 172 4.95 -0.63 -13.07
C GLU A 172 5.33 -1.48 -11.87
N LEU A 173 5.14 -0.93 -10.67
CA LEU A 173 5.35 -1.63 -9.42
C LEU A 173 4.16 -1.42 -8.48
N LYS A 174 3.35 -2.47 -8.34
CA LYS A 174 2.32 -2.52 -7.29
C LYS A 174 2.94 -3.03 -6.00
N LEU A 175 3.14 -2.13 -5.04
CA LEU A 175 3.74 -2.49 -3.76
C LEU A 175 2.70 -3.18 -2.86
N LEU A 176 2.95 -4.44 -2.55
CA LEU A 176 2.09 -5.27 -1.72
C LEU A 176 2.56 -5.29 -0.26
N PRO A 177 1.70 -5.65 0.69
CA PRO A 177 2.13 -5.98 2.05
C PRO A 177 3.24 -7.05 2.05
N PHE A 178 4.08 -7.03 3.06
CA PHE A 178 5.11 -8.07 3.24
C PHE A 178 4.49 -9.46 3.36
N THR A 179 5.15 -10.44 2.77
CA THR A 179 4.90 -11.85 3.07
C THR A 179 5.30 -12.17 4.51
N TYR A 180 4.86 -13.33 5.04
CA TYR A 180 5.29 -13.78 6.37
C TYR A 180 6.82 -13.84 6.49
N LYS A 181 7.49 -14.30 5.44
CA LYS A 181 8.95 -14.41 5.41
C LYS A 181 9.65 -13.06 5.58
N GLU A 182 9.17 -12.02 4.90
CA GLU A 182 9.70 -10.66 5.02
C GLU A 182 9.32 -10.03 6.36
N ALA A 183 8.07 -10.21 6.80
CA ALA A 183 7.59 -9.70 8.09
C ALA A 183 8.35 -10.31 9.28
N ARG A 184 8.84 -11.55 9.15
CA ARG A 184 9.65 -12.24 10.17
C ARG A 184 10.93 -11.46 10.51
N GLU A 185 11.49 -10.70 9.56
CA GLU A 185 12.69 -9.88 9.77
C GLU A 185 12.47 -8.74 10.81
N PHE A 186 11.21 -8.35 11.08
CA PHE A 186 10.86 -7.34 12.10
C PHE A 186 10.96 -7.88 13.54
N PHE A 187 11.00 -9.20 13.71
CA PHE A 187 10.89 -9.86 15.01
C PHE A 187 12.02 -10.86 15.26
N PRO A 188 13.30 -10.42 15.27
CA PRO A 188 14.43 -11.30 15.45
C PRO A 188 14.44 -12.07 16.79
N HIS A 189 13.84 -11.51 17.86
CA HIS A 189 13.81 -12.12 19.19
C HIS A 189 12.60 -13.04 19.40
N TYR A 190 11.54 -12.95 18.61
CA TYR A 190 10.40 -13.86 18.72
C TYR A 190 10.75 -15.26 18.21
N SER A 191 10.19 -16.27 18.88
CA SER A 191 10.12 -17.62 18.34
C SER A 191 9.31 -17.65 17.04
N ASN A 192 9.37 -18.74 16.29
CA ASN A 192 8.57 -18.88 15.07
C ASN A 192 7.06 -18.83 15.35
N GLU A 193 6.61 -19.36 16.49
CA GLU A 193 5.20 -19.34 16.89
C GLU A 193 4.74 -17.91 17.26
N GLU A 194 5.56 -17.17 18.00
CA GLU A 194 5.25 -15.76 18.34
C GLU A 194 5.26 -14.87 17.10
N ALA A 195 6.24 -15.02 16.21
CA ALA A 195 6.28 -14.27 14.96
C ALA A 195 5.11 -14.60 14.03
N LEU A 196 4.69 -15.88 13.98
CA LEU A 196 3.48 -16.31 13.27
C LEU A 196 2.23 -15.65 13.88
N THR A 197 2.15 -15.61 15.19
CA THR A 197 1.04 -14.96 15.90
C THR A 197 1.01 -13.46 15.62
N ALA A 198 2.15 -12.78 15.73
CA ALA A 198 2.27 -11.36 15.40
C ALA A 198 1.83 -11.06 13.96
N TYR A 199 2.31 -11.84 12.99
CA TYR A 199 1.91 -11.69 11.58
C TYR A 199 0.43 -12.00 11.37
N SER A 200 -0.11 -13.01 12.03
CA SER A 200 -1.54 -13.34 11.93
C SER A 200 -2.44 -12.20 12.42
N ILE A 201 -1.96 -11.40 13.38
CA ILE A 201 -2.66 -10.23 13.91
C ILE A 201 -2.44 -9.00 13.01
N LEU A 202 -1.18 -8.68 12.69
CA LEU A 202 -0.79 -7.41 12.06
C LEU A 202 -0.78 -7.44 10.53
N GLY A 203 -0.64 -8.63 9.95
CA GLY A 203 -0.36 -8.78 8.53
C GLY A 203 1.03 -8.30 8.14
N GLY A 204 1.20 -7.98 6.86
CA GLY A 204 2.47 -7.54 6.29
C GLY A 204 2.62 -6.03 6.12
N ILE A 205 1.87 -5.21 6.85
CA ILE A 205 1.99 -3.75 6.76
C ILE A 205 3.19 -3.29 7.59
N PRO A 206 4.24 -2.71 6.98
CA PRO A 206 5.48 -2.35 7.67
C PRO A 206 5.26 -1.48 8.91
N LEU A 207 4.36 -0.49 8.79
CA LEU A 207 4.01 0.37 9.91
C LEU A 207 3.45 -0.43 11.09
N TYR A 208 2.55 -1.38 10.84
CA TYR A 208 1.96 -2.19 11.91
C TYR A 208 2.98 -3.11 12.56
N LEU A 209 3.84 -3.73 11.73
CA LEU A 209 4.92 -4.59 12.22
C LEU A 209 5.89 -3.83 13.12
N SER A 210 6.22 -2.56 12.77
CA SER A 210 7.14 -1.73 13.57
C SER A 210 6.59 -1.29 14.93
N LEU A 211 5.28 -1.41 15.16
CA LEU A 211 4.65 -1.06 16.44
C LEU A 211 4.81 -2.14 17.51
N PHE A 212 5.03 -3.39 17.11
CA PHE A 212 5.29 -4.45 18.08
C PHE A 212 6.76 -4.46 18.47
N ASP A 213 7.03 -4.55 19.77
CA ASP A 213 8.35 -4.75 20.33
C ASP A 213 8.53 -6.25 20.64
N ASP A 214 9.43 -6.91 19.93
CA ASP A 214 9.69 -8.35 20.09
C ASP A 214 10.43 -8.74 21.38
N ARG A 215 10.70 -7.78 22.26
CA ARG A 215 11.14 -7.99 23.66
C ARG A 215 9.96 -8.08 24.62
N LEU A 216 8.77 -7.68 24.19
CA LEU A 216 7.52 -7.83 24.94
C LEU A 216 6.76 -9.04 24.42
N THR A 217 5.93 -9.63 25.28
CA THR A 217 5.04 -10.72 24.87
C THR A 217 4.00 -10.25 23.84
N ILE A 218 3.42 -11.17 23.09
CA ILE A 218 2.30 -10.88 22.18
C ILE A 218 1.15 -10.21 22.94
N LYS A 219 0.83 -10.69 24.14
CA LYS A 219 -0.22 -10.11 24.99
C LYS A 219 0.04 -8.65 25.29
N GLU A 220 1.23 -8.31 25.77
CA GLU A 220 1.61 -6.92 26.11
C GLU A 220 1.54 -6.02 24.88
N ASN A 221 2.03 -6.47 23.72
CA ASN A 221 1.95 -5.73 22.47
C ASN A 221 0.51 -5.52 22.01
N VAL A 222 -0.35 -6.53 22.07
CA VAL A 222 -1.77 -6.42 21.71
C VAL A 222 -2.50 -5.46 22.63
N ILE A 223 -2.30 -5.57 23.94
CA ILE A 223 -2.89 -4.65 24.94
C ILE A 223 -2.49 -3.21 24.63
N LYS A 224 -1.19 -2.96 24.50
CA LYS A 224 -0.62 -1.64 24.27
C LYS A 224 -1.06 -0.99 22.96
N ASN A 225 -1.02 -1.75 21.87
CA ASN A 225 -1.18 -1.17 20.53
C ASN A 225 -2.59 -1.31 19.97
N CYS A 226 -3.31 -2.42 20.31
CA CYS A 226 -4.58 -2.75 19.68
C CYS A 226 -5.80 -2.52 20.58
N LEU A 227 -5.66 -2.69 21.91
CA LEU A 227 -6.80 -2.62 22.84
C LEU A 227 -6.82 -1.33 23.67
N SER A 228 -5.67 -0.70 23.91
CA SER A 228 -5.60 0.59 24.58
C SER A 228 -6.16 1.69 23.67
N THR A 229 -7.00 2.58 24.20
CA THR A 229 -7.54 3.75 23.49
C THR A 229 -6.45 4.73 23.03
N THR A 230 -5.28 4.70 23.65
CA THR A 230 -4.08 5.45 23.25
C THR A 230 -3.19 4.69 22.27
N GLY A 231 -3.47 3.41 22.04
CA GLY A 231 -2.73 2.57 21.10
C GLY A 231 -2.97 2.99 19.65
N TYR A 232 -1.90 3.04 18.86
CA TYR A 232 -1.98 3.49 17.48
C TYR A 232 -3.01 2.68 16.65
N LEU A 233 -3.05 1.37 16.86
CA LEU A 233 -3.89 0.45 16.08
C LEU A 233 -5.36 0.48 16.51
N PHE A 234 -5.68 0.99 17.70
CA PHE A 234 -7.05 0.97 18.23
C PHE A 234 -8.07 1.64 17.29
N ASN A 235 -7.74 2.82 16.77
CA ASN A 235 -8.58 3.59 15.85
C ASN A 235 -8.13 3.55 14.40
N GLU A 236 -7.10 2.75 14.10
CA GLU A 236 -6.44 2.73 12.80
C GLU A 236 -7.39 2.39 11.65
N ILE A 237 -8.21 1.36 11.82
CA ILE A 237 -9.15 0.91 10.77
C ILE A 237 -10.19 1.99 10.48
N GLU A 238 -10.73 2.64 11.51
CA GLU A 238 -11.66 3.75 11.34
C GLU A 238 -11.03 4.92 10.57
N THR A 239 -9.79 5.25 10.93
CA THR A 239 -9.03 6.31 10.27
C THR A 239 -8.76 5.97 8.81
N LEU A 240 -8.29 4.75 8.54
CA LEU A 240 -7.97 4.29 7.19
C LEU A 240 -9.22 4.25 6.30
N LEU A 241 -10.33 3.72 6.80
CA LEU A 241 -11.59 3.69 6.06
C LEU A 241 -12.09 5.09 5.71
N ARG A 242 -11.96 6.07 6.63
CA ARG A 242 -12.35 7.47 6.34
C ARG A 242 -11.45 8.14 5.31
N MET A 243 -10.18 7.77 5.25
CA MET A 243 -9.23 8.32 4.26
C MET A 243 -9.49 7.77 2.84
N GLU A 244 -9.93 6.51 2.75
CA GLU A 244 -10.10 5.82 1.48
C GLU A 244 -11.54 5.86 0.95
N LEU A 245 -12.55 6.02 1.84
CA LEU A 245 -13.95 5.73 1.52
C LEU A 245 -14.88 6.83 2.04
N LYS A 246 -15.87 7.20 1.23
CA LYS A 246 -16.87 8.22 1.59
C LYS A 246 -17.96 7.69 2.53
N GLU A 247 -18.51 6.52 2.24
CA GLU A 247 -19.65 5.93 2.97
C GLU A 247 -19.21 4.74 3.82
N THR A 248 -18.35 4.99 4.81
CA THR A 248 -17.65 3.95 5.58
C THR A 248 -18.55 2.91 6.24
N HIS A 249 -19.78 3.26 6.59
CA HIS A 249 -20.72 2.36 7.28
C HIS A 249 -21.10 1.14 6.42
N PHE A 250 -21.30 1.29 5.10
CA PHE A 250 -21.61 0.16 4.22
C PHE A 250 -20.45 -0.82 4.12
N TYR A 251 -19.23 -0.29 3.98
CA TYR A 251 -18.03 -1.12 3.95
C TYR A 251 -17.82 -1.90 5.23
N LYS A 252 -18.06 -1.26 6.39
CA LYS A 252 -18.01 -1.95 7.69
C LYS A 252 -19.06 -3.05 7.81
N ASN A 253 -20.28 -2.83 7.32
CA ASN A 253 -21.34 -3.84 7.34
C ASN A 253 -20.96 -5.05 6.47
N ILE A 254 -20.35 -4.85 5.30
CA ILE A 254 -19.83 -5.94 4.47
C ILE A 254 -18.73 -6.71 5.20
N MET A 255 -17.76 -6.02 5.79
CA MET A 255 -16.68 -6.64 6.56
C MET A 255 -17.21 -7.44 7.76
N LEU A 256 -18.22 -6.91 8.47
CA LEU A 256 -18.89 -7.61 9.55
C LEU A 256 -19.64 -8.85 9.08
N ALA A 257 -20.33 -8.76 7.94
CA ALA A 257 -21.04 -9.90 7.36
C ALA A 257 -20.06 -11.03 7.01
N ILE A 258 -18.92 -10.69 6.39
CA ILE A 258 -17.86 -11.65 6.04
C ILE A 258 -17.24 -12.25 7.32
N ASN A 259 -16.89 -11.41 8.30
CA ASN A 259 -16.35 -11.89 9.57
C ASN A 259 -17.32 -12.81 10.34
N ALA A 260 -18.63 -12.62 10.13
CA ALA A 260 -19.68 -13.49 10.69
C ALA A 260 -19.99 -14.71 9.80
N GLY A 261 -19.11 -15.08 8.86
CA GLY A 261 -19.18 -16.29 8.05
C GLY A 261 -19.95 -16.18 6.73
N ALA A 262 -20.40 -14.97 6.31
CA ALA A 262 -20.96 -14.80 4.98
C ALA A 262 -19.82 -14.77 3.95
N SER A 263 -19.70 -15.83 3.16
CA SER A 263 -18.60 -15.99 2.22
C SER A 263 -19.00 -15.87 0.74
N THR A 264 -20.29 -15.95 0.41
CA THR A 264 -20.76 -15.78 -0.97
C THR A 264 -21.43 -14.42 -1.16
N PHE A 265 -21.50 -13.95 -2.42
CA PHE A 265 -22.15 -12.68 -2.73
C PHE A 265 -23.59 -12.59 -2.17
N ASN A 266 -24.37 -13.65 -2.34
CA ASN A 266 -25.75 -13.67 -1.88
C ASN A 266 -25.84 -13.62 -0.35
N THR A 267 -25.02 -14.40 0.37
CA THR A 267 -25.03 -14.40 1.83
C THR A 267 -24.56 -13.07 2.42
N ILE A 268 -23.61 -12.38 1.76
CA ILE A 268 -23.18 -11.04 2.15
C ILE A 268 -24.31 -10.04 1.92
N ARG A 269 -24.93 -10.05 0.72
CA ARG A 269 -26.05 -9.16 0.39
C ARG A 269 -27.21 -9.32 1.38
N ASP A 270 -27.62 -10.55 1.65
CA ASP A 270 -28.74 -10.85 2.52
C ASP A 270 -28.48 -10.41 3.98
N LYS A 271 -27.22 -10.53 4.45
CA LYS A 271 -26.82 -10.03 5.78
C LYS A 271 -26.74 -8.51 5.87
N VAL A 272 -26.31 -7.84 4.80
CA VAL A 272 -26.18 -6.37 4.76
C VAL A 272 -27.52 -5.70 4.51
N GLY A 273 -28.42 -6.34 3.75
CA GLY A 273 -29.76 -5.83 3.47
C GLY A 273 -29.80 -4.71 2.42
N GLU A 274 -28.86 -4.69 1.48
CA GLU A 274 -28.77 -3.70 0.40
C GLU A 274 -28.96 -4.34 -0.98
N ASP A 275 -29.22 -3.52 -2.00
CA ASP A 275 -29.38 -3.99 -3.36
C ASP A 275 -28.08 -4.59 -3.94
N ALA A 276 -28.25 -5.49 -4.94
CA ALA A 276 -27.13 -6.24 -5.50
C ALA A 276 -26.10 -5.35 -6.22
N ALA A 277 -26.53 -4.29 -6.90
CA ALA A 277 -25.63 -3.40 -7.63
C ALA A 277 -24.73 -2.60 -6.66
N LYS A 278 -25.33 -2.13 -5.57
CA LYS A 278 -24.64 -1.40 -4.52
C LYS A 278 -23.62 -2.28 -3.81
N ILE A 279 -24.01 -3.51 -3.42
CA ILE A 279 -23.10 -4.49 -2.79
C ILE A 279 -21.95 -4.85 -3.73
N ALA A 280 -22.22 -5.10 -5.02
CA ALA A 280 -21.17 -5.41 -5.99
C ALA A 280 -20.14 -4.26 -6.11
N LYS A 281 -20.61 -3.01 -6.18
CA LYS A 281 -19.75 -1.83 -6.21
C LYS A 281 -18.85 -1.76 -4.98
N TYR A 282 -19.39 -1.92 -3.78
CA TYR A 282 -18.62 -1.82 -2.54
C TYR A 282 -17.64 -2.99 -2.36
N ILE A 283 -18.03 -4.20 -2.72
CA ILE A 283 -17.13 -5.37 -2.70
C ILE A 283 -15.95 -5.14 -3.64
N ASN A 284 -16.18 -4.65 -4.86
CA ASN A 284 -15.09 -4.37 -5.81
C ASN A 284 -14.11 -3.32 -5.28
N VAL A 285 -14.61 -2.26 -4.64
CA VAL A 285 -13.72 -1.26 -4.00
C VAL A 285 -12.88 -1.90 -2.91
N LEU A 286 -13.46 -2.74 -2.05
CA LEU A 286 -12.72 -3.43 -0.98
C LEU A 286 -11.68 -4.42 -1.54
N ILE A 287 -11.95 -5.06 -2.69
CA ILE A 287 -11.00 -5.92 -3.39
C ILE A 287 -9.83 -5.09 -3.94
N ASN A 288 -10.11 -3.98 -4.63
CA ASN A 288 -9.08 -3.12 -5.20
C ASN A 288 -8.16 -2.53 -4.12
N LEU A 289 -8.73 -2.18 -2.95
CA LEU A 289 -7.96 -1.73 -1.79
C LEU A 289 -7.23 -2.88 -1.07
N GLY A 290 -7.45 -4.14 -1.45
CA GLY A 290 -6.82 -5.30 -0.83
C GLY A 290 -7.30 -5.61 0.58
N PHE A 291 -8.51 -5.20 0.95
CA PHE A 291 -9.12 -5.53 2.25
C PHE A 291 -9.88 -6.85 2.21
N ILE A 292 -10.41 -7.20 1.04
CA ILE A 292 -11.10 -8.46 0.77
C ILE A 292 -10.42 -9.15 -0.41
N LYS A 293 -10.36 -10.46 -0.40
CA LYS A 293 -10.03 -11.26 -1.57
C LYS A 293 -11.26 -11.99 -2.09
N LYS A 294 -11.23 -12.21 -3.41
CA LYS A 294 -12.19 -13.02 -4.14
C LYS A 294 -11.50 -14.32 -4.56
N GLU A 295 -12.07 -15.43 -4.22
CA GLU A 295 -11.55 -16.76 -4.56
C GLU A 295 -12.59 -17.51 -5.39
N VAL A 296 -12.16 -17.97 -6.55
CA VAL A 296 -13.00 -18.79 -7.44
C VAL A 296 -12.50 -20.23 -7.32
N PRO A 297 -13.38 -21.22 -7.11
CA PRO A 297 -12.97 -22.62 -7.06
C PRO A 297 -12.23 -23.04 -8.33
N CYS A 298 -11.21 -23.87 -8.17
CA CYS A 298 -10.41 -24.37 -9.28
C CYS A 298 -11.30 -25.02 -10.34
N GLY A 299 -11.05 -24.70 -11.62
CA GLY A 299 -11.85 -25.20 -12.75
C GLY A 299 -13.17 -24.45 -13.02
N GLU A 300 -13.54 -23.44 -12.23
CA GLU A 300 -14.71 -22.62 -12.46
C GLU A 300 -14.39 -21.29 -13.16
N LYS A 301 -15.40 -20.72 -13.86
CA LYS A 301 -15.27 -19.40 -14.51
C LYS A 301 -15.24 -18.28 -13.46
N GLU A 302 -14.55 -17.17 -13.76
CA GLU A 302 -14.45 -15.98 -12.90
C GLU A 302 -15.78 -15.44 -12.35
N LYS A 303 -16.88 -15.67 -13.05
CA LYS A 303 -18.24 -15.26 -12.63
C LYS A 303 -19.04 -16.41 -12.00
N SER A 304 -18.35 -17.40 -11.44
CA SER A 304 -19.01 -18.51 -10.75
C SER A 304 -19.86 -18.04 -9.56
N ARG A 305 -21.01 -18.69 -9.38
CA ARG A 305 -21.87 -18.51 -8.19
C ARG A 305 -21.20 -19.04 -6.91
N ASN A 306 -20.20 -19.91 -7.06
CA ASN A 306 -19.42 -20.50 -5.96
C ASN A 306 -18.23 -19.62 -5.54
N THR A 307 -18.12 -18.41 -6.10
CA THR A 307 -17.11 -17.43 -5.69
C THR A 307 -17.23 -17.11 -4.20
N LEU A 308 -16.08 -17.21 -3.51
CA LEU A 308 -15.96 -16.91 -2.08
C LEU A 308 -15.27 -15.56 -1.86
N TYR A 309 -15.68 -14.89 -0.81
CA TYR A 309 -15.11 -13.63 -0.36
C TYR A 309 -14.62 -13.78 1.08
N SER A 310 -13.41 -13.35 1.34
CA SER A 310 -12.81 -13.37 2.67
C SER A 310 -12.01 -12.09 2.94
N ILE A 311 -11.83 -11.72 4.21
CA ILE A 311 -10.97 -10.60 4.60
C ILE A 311 -9.51 -11.02 4.37
N SER A 312 -8.82 -10.34 3.47
CA SER A 312 -7.43 -10.61 3.12
C SER A 312 -6.42 -9.95 4.06
N ASP A 313 -6.76 -8.76 4.58
CA ASP A 313 -5.91 -8.05 5.53
C ASP A 313 -6.07 -8.63 6.94
N ASN A 314 -4.93 -9.06 7.53
CA ASN A 314 -4.96 -9.73 8.83
C ASN A 314 -5.39 -8.79 9.96
N TYR A 315 -4.92 -7.51 9.92
CA TYR A 315 -5.31 -6.59 10.99
C TYR A 315 -6.79 -6.20 10.90
N PHE A 316 -7.35 -6.04 9.69
CA PHE A 316 -8.79 -5.88 9.51
C PHE A 316 -9.56 -7.09 10.06
N ALA A 317 -9.11 -8.30 9.74
CA ALA A 317 -9.75 -9.51 10.26
C ALA A 317 -9.69 -9.57 11.79
N PHE A 318 -8.54 -9.25 12.40
CA PHE A 318 -8.37 -9.19 13.85
C PHE A 318 -9.27 -8.13 14.48
N TYR A 319 -9.30 -6.93 13.91
CA TYR A 319 -10.12 -5.82 14.38
C TYR A 319 -11.62 -6.15 14.37
N PHE A 320 -12.14 -6.69 13.27
CA PHE A 320 -13.55 -7.05 13.17
C PHE A 320 -13.92 -8.29 14.02
N ALA A 321 -12.97 -9.19 14.24
CA ALA A 321 -13.18 -10.36 15.10
C ALA A 321 -13.23 -10.00 16.59
N PHE A 322 -12.32 -9.13 17.05
CA PHE A 322 -12.08 -8.94 18.48
C PHE A 322 -12.30 -7.52 18.99
N ILE A 323 -12.25 -6.48 18.16
CA ILE A 323 -12.25 -5.10 18.65
C ILE A 323 -13.55 -4.38 18.30
N PHE A 324 -13.95 -4.39 17.04
CA PHE A 324 -15.01 -3.52 16.51
C PHE A 324 -16.32 -3.57 17.33
N LYS A 325 -16.81 -4.77 17.63
CA LYS A 325 -18.08 -4.94 18.39
C LYS A 325 -17.98 -4.51 19.85
N HIS A 326 -16.77 -4.40 20.36
CA HIS A 326 -16.50 -4.16 21.78
C HIS A 326 -15.82 -2.83 22.04
N GLN A 327 -15.67 -1.96 21.05
CA GLN A 327 -15.02 -0.66 21.21
C GLN A 327 -15.63 0.18 22.33
N ASN A 328 -16.96 0.18 22.48
CA ASN A 328 -17.62 0.91 23.55
C ASN A 328 -17.24 0.41 24.95
N MET A 329 -16.98 -0.89 25.09
CA MET A 329 -16.52 -1.47 26.35
C MET A 329 -15.07 -1.05 26.63
N LEU A 330 -14.21 -1.08 25.62
CA LEU A 330 -12.80 -0.68 25.70
C LEU A 330 -12.63 0.84 25.93
N ASN A 331 -13.63 1.65 25.54
CA ASN A 331 -13.65 3.10 25.76
C ASN A 331 -13.99 3.53 27.21
N GLY A 332 -13.69 2.69 28.20
CA GLY A 332 -13.76 3.07 29.62
C GLY A 332 -14.63 2.20 30.53
N LEU A 333 -15.20 1.10 30.00
CA LEU A 333 -16.01 0.18 30.83
C LEU A 333 -15.18 -1.02 31.35
N ILE A 334 -14.11 -1.39 30.65
CA ILE A 334 -13.25 -2.52 30.99
C ILE A 334 -11.80 -2.19 30.67
N SER A 335 -10.86 -2.63 31.53
CA SER A 335 -9.46 -2.46 31.19
C SER A 335 -9.05 -3.36 30.00
N PRO A 336 -8.07 -2.92 29.18
CA PRO A 336 -7.55 -3.73 28.09
C PRO A 336 -7.05 -5.12 28.53
N GLU A 337 -6.46 -5.23 29.74
CA GLU A 337 -5.98 -6.49 30.32
C GLU A 337 -7.15 -7.44 30.62
N MET A 338 -8.18 -6.96 31.30
CA MET A 338 -9.38 -7.76 31.61
C MET A 338 -10.10 -8.18 30.32
N TYR A 339 -10.14 -7.29 29.32
CA TYR A 339 -10.73 -7.59 28.02
C TYR A 339 -9.94 -8.69 27.32
N TYR A 340 -8.60 -8.59 27.30
CA TYR A 340 -7.73 -9.60 26.69
C TYR A 340 -8.00 -10.98 27.29
N GLU A 341 -7.98 -11.11 28.61
CA GLU A 341 -8.21 -12.39 29.30
C GLU A 341 -9.59 -13.01 28.98
N LYS A 342 -10.60 -12.17 28.85
CA LYS A 342 -11.97 -12.62 28.63
C LYS A 342 -12.24 -12.97 27.16
N GLU A 343 -11.79 -12.15 26.23
CA GLU A 343 -12.19 -12.24 24.81
C GLU A 343 -11.12 -12.85 23.90
N LEU A 344 -9.83 -12.64 24.19
CA LEU A 344 -8.72 -13.22 23.42
C LEU A 344 -8.20 -14.50 24.06
N THR A 345 -9.12 -15.40 24.43
CA THR A 345 -8.74 -16.69 25.01
C THR A 345 -7.88 -17.49 24.03
N LYS A 346 -7.01 -18.37 24.57
CA LYS A 346 -6.12 -19.22 23.76
C LYS A 346 -6.86 -19.96 22.65
N VAL A 347 -8.07 -20.45 22.92
CA VAL A 347 -8.89 -21.18 21.94
C VAL A 347 -9.32 -20.25 20.79
N LYS A 348 -9.89 -19.09 21.11
CA LYS A 348 -10.34 -18.12 20.06
C LYS A 348 -9.15 -17.62 19.23
N LEU A 349 -8.03 -17.31 19.89
CA LEU A 349 -6.84 -16.82 19.21
C LEU A 349 -6.22 -17.90 18.31
N ASN A 350 -6.11 -19.14 18.78
CA ASN A 350 -5.61 -20.25 17.98
C ASN A 350 -6.50 -20.52 16.75
N THR A 351 -7.82 -20.47 16.90
CA THR A 351 -8.74 -20.60 15.77
C THR A 351 -8.51 -19.48 14.73
N PHE A 352 -8.36 -18.25 15.21
CA PHE A 352 -8.08 -17.10 14.34
C PHE A 352 -6.73 -17.26 13.60
N ILE A 353 -5.67 -17.67 14.33
CA ILE A 353 -4.33 -17.91 13.77
C ILE A 353 -4.38 -19.03 12.73
N GLY A 354 -5.11 -20.12 13.00
CA GLY A 354 -5.26 -21.24 12.07
C GLY A 354 -5.74 -20.80 10.69
N HIS A 355 -6.78 -19.99 10.62
CA HIS A 355 -7.27 -19.43 9.35
C HIS A 355 -6.25 -18.50 8.64
N ARG A 356 -5.42 -17.78 9.40
CA ARG A 356 -4.36 -16.94 8.79
C ARG A 356 -3.17 -17.81 8.34
N PHE A 357 -2.88 -18.87 9.05
CA PHE A 357 -1.83 -19.83 8.71
C PHE A 357 -2.09 -20.51 7.36
N GLU A 358 -3.33 -20.85 7.05
CA GLU A 358 -3.72 -21.38 5.74
C GLU A 358 -3.27 -20.45 4.60
N GLN A 359 -3.43 -19.12 4.76
CA GLN A 359 -3.00 -18.15 3.76
C GLN A 359 -1.48 -18.06 3.62
N ILE A 360 -0.75 -18.25 4.73
CA ILE A 360 0.72 -18.32 4.71
C ILE A 360 1.17 -19.56 3.95
N CYS A 361 0.54 -20.72 4.23
CA CYS A 361 0.81 -21.97 3.52
C CYS A 361 0.52 -21.86 2.03
N GLU A 362 -0.61 -21.24 1.66
CA GLU A 362 -0.98 -20.99 0.26
C GLU A 362 0.09 -20.14 -0.44
N THR A 363 0.52 -19.03 0.18
CA THR A 363 1.58 -18.16 -0.34
C THR A 363 2.89 -18.93 -0.52
N TYR A 364 3.28 -19.72 0.49
CA TYR A 364 4.48 -20.55 0.42
C TYR A 364 4.42 -21.57 -0.71
N LEU A 365 3.30 -22.27 -0.87
CA LEU A 365 3.12 -23.25 -1.94
C LEU A 365 3.19 -22.61 -3.32
N LYS A 366 2.56 -21.43 -3.51
CA LYS A 366 2.66 -20.65 -4.75
C LYS A 366 4.10 -20.25 -5.06
N GLU A 367 4.87 -19.83 -4.06
CA GLU A 367 6.30 -19.52 -4.23
C GLU A 367 7.12 -20.76 -4.61
N GLN A 368 6.87 -21.94 -3.97
CA GLN A 368 7.56 -23.18 -4.33
C GLN A 368 7.22 -23.62 -5.76
N PHE A 369 5.97 -23.48 -6.14
CA PHE A 369 5.53 -23.77 -7.51
C PHE A 369 6.20 -22.85 -8.54
N TYR A 370 6.17 -21.53 -8.30
CA TYR A 370 6.81 -20.54 -9.17
C TYR A 370 8.32 -20.78 -9.33
N ASN A 371 8.98 -21.24 -8.29
CA ASN A 371 10.41 -21.56 -8.28
C ASN A 371 10.74 -22.96 -8.86
N GLY A 372 9.76 -23.68 -9.40
CA GLY A 372 9.96 -25.03 -9.99
C GLY A 372 10.33 -26.11 -8.97
N LYS A 373 10.08 -25.89 -7.67
CA LYS A 373 10.42 -26.84 -6.60
C LYS A 373 9.30 -27.83 -6.30
N MET A 374 8.16 -27.69 -6.93
CA MET A 374 7.04 -28.63 -6.79
C MET A 374 6.88 -29.48 -8.05
N PRO A 375 6.71 -30.80 -7.92
CA PRO A 375 6.68 -31.73 -9.06
C PRO A 375 5.36 -31.73 -9.85
N PHE A 376 4.37 -30.88 -9.54
CA PHE A 376 3.06 -30.91 -10.17
C PHE A 376 2.66 -29.58 -10.79
N PHE A 377 2.44 -29.62 -12.10
CA PHE A 377 1.42 -28.80 -12.71
C PHE A 377 0.07 -29.42 -12.32
N ALA A 378 -0.71 -28.78 -11.48
CA ALA A 378 -2.14 -28.99 -11.53
C ALA A 378 -2.59 -28.38 -12.86
N GLU A 379 -2.62 -29.19 -13.89
CA GLU A 379 -3.41 -28.87 -15.09
C GLU A 379 -4.86 -28.84 -14.64
N ASN A 380 -5.49 -27.69 -14.78
CA ASN A 380 -6.86 -27.25 -14.56
C ASN A 380 -7.12 -26.51 -13.27
#